data_76b10e5bdcac6c963bd38a20d4d2fe27
#
_entry.id   76b10e5bdcac6c963bd38a20d4d2fe27
#
_cell.length_a   1.000
_cell.length_b   1.000
_cell.length_c   1.000
_cell.angle_alpha   90.00
_cell.angle_beta   90.00
_cell.angle_gamma   90.00
#
_symmetry.space_group_name_H-M   'P 1'
#
loop_
_entity.id
_entity.type
_entity.pdbx_description
1 polymer ?
#
loop_
_entity_poly.entity_id
_entity_poly.type
_entity_poly.pdbx_seq_one_letter_code
_entity_poly.pdbx_strand_id
1 'polypeptide(L)'
;MAAKKVRVAHNPQSNLKLASGIADVAKMLEKGICVGLGTDGASSNNNLDMLEECRAVAMLHKATSFDPLVVPAAKAWEMATVDGAKVLGFEGLGKLEAGQLADIVLWDTHKPYWYPRHNKLSQLVYAANSSDADTVIINGKKVLEAGKLLTFDEEKIYAEAQACAERLVNK
;
A
#
# COMPACT_ATOMS: atom_id res chain seq x y z
N MET A 1 -21.61 11.56 -1.64
CA MET A 1 -20.63 10.62 -2.23
C MET A 1 -21.23 9.23 -2.43
N ALA A 2 -21.75 8.55 -1.42
CA ALA A 2 -22.32 7.21 -1.54
C ALA A 2 -23.41 7.10 -2.63
N ALA A 3 -24.44 7.95 -2.62
CA ALA A 3 -25.51 7.95 -3.61
C ALA A 3 -25.04 8.17 -5.08
N LYS A 4 -23.86 8.72 -5.27
CA LYS A 4 -23.22 8.92 -6.58
C LYS A 4 -22.18 7.87 -6.91
N LYS A 5 -22.04 6.82 -6.09
CA LYS A 5 -21.03 5.76 -6.23
C LYS A 5 -19.60 6.29 -6.42
N VAL A 6 -19.26 7.40 -5.74
CA VAL A 6 -17.91 7.96 -5.76
C VAL A 6 -16.96 7.00 -5.05
N ARG A 7 -15.81 6.75 -5.64
CA ARG A 7 -14.72 5.98 -5.06
C ARG A 7 -13.67 6.93 -4.51
N VAL A 8 -12.98 6.54 -3.46
CA VAL A 8 -12.01 7.39 -2.75
C VAL A 8 -10.66 6.70 -2.74
N ALA A 9 -9.61 7.39 -3.18
CA ALA A 9 -8.22 7.02 -2.90
C ALA A 9 -7.79 7.77 -1.64
N HIS A 10 -7.46 7.03 -0.58
CA HIS A 10 -7.00 7.57 0.70
C HIS A 10 -5.50 7.44 0.81
N ASN A 11 -4.81 8.55 1.09
CA ASN A 11 -3.35 8.63 1.18
C ASN A 11 -2.96 9.12 2.58
N PRO A 12 -3.00 8.25 3.60
CA PRO A 12 -2.87 8.66 4.99
C PRO A 12 -1.53 9.33 5.30
N GLN A 13 -0.40 8.80 4.81
CA GLN A 13 0.92 9.37 5.10
C GLN A 13 1.11 10.74 4.44
N SER A 14 0.70 10.91 3.19
CA SER A 14 0.71 12.21 2.52
C SER A 14 -0.11 13.24 3.31
N ASN A 15 -1.33 12.88 3.72
CA ASN A 15 -2.17 13.77 4.51
C ASN A 15 -1.54 14.14 5.86
N LEU A 16 -0.91 13.20 6.54
CA LEU A 16 -0.20 13.44 7.80
C LEU A 16 1.02 14.34 7.58
N LYS A 17 1.85 14.06 6.58
CA LYS A 17 3.06 14.82 6.27
C LYS A 17 2.74 16.28 5.92
N LEU A 18 1.71 16.50 5.13
CA LEU A 18 1.30 17.84 4.68
C LEU A 18 0.34 18.56 5.61
N ALA A 19 -0.01 17.94 6.75
CA ALA A 19 -1.00 18.46 7.71
C ALA A 19 -2.36 18.78 7.05
N SER A 20 -2.77 17.97 6.05
CA SER A 20 -4.03 18.15 5.29
C SER A 20 -5.26 17.65 6.07
N GLY A 21 -5.06 17.18 7.29
CA GLY A 21 -6.10 16.62 8.14
C GLY A 21 -6.28 15.12 7.95
N ILE A 22 -7.27 14.56 8.65
CA ILE A 22 -7.55 13.12 8.67
C ILE A 22 -8.95 12.91 8.10
N ALA A 23 -9.05 12.14 7.00
CA ALA A 23 -10.32 11.77 6.42
C ALA A 23 -11.11 10.82 7.35
N ASP A 24 -12.41 10.98 7.45
CA ASP A 24 -13.28 10.09 8.25
C ASP A 24 -13.58 8.80 7.48
N VAL A 25 -12.54 7.94 7.37
CA VAL A 25 -12.63 6.68 6.62
C VAL A 25 -13.65 5.73 7.25
N ALA A 26 -13.74 5.69 8.58
CA ALA A 26 -14.72 4.86 9.28
C ALA A 26 -16.14 5.17 8.78
N LYS A 27 -16.51 6.43 8.78
CA LYS A 27 -17.83 6.89 8.33
C LYS A 27 -18.04 6.70 6.83
N MET A 28 -16.98 6.78 6.01
CA MET A 28 -17.08 6.47 4.59
C MET A 28 -17.41 5.00 4.37
N LEU A 29 -16.75 4.10 5.09
CA LEU A 29 -16.97 2.65 5.02
C LEU A 29 -18.39 2.29 5.52
N GLU A 30 -18.84 2.86 6.64
CA GLU A 30 -20.22 2.69 7.15
C GLU A 30 -21.28 3.08 6.13
N LYS A 31 -21.00 4.09 5.31
CA LYS A 31 -21.89 4.55 4.24
C LYS A 31 -21.73 3.76 2.92
N GLY A 32 -20.94 2.69 2.92
CA GLY A 32 -20.70 1.86 1.74
C GLY A 32 -19.90 2.55 0.63
N ILE A 33 -19.11 3.58 0.96
CA ILE A 33 -18.19 4.19 0.00
C ILE A 33 -16.99 3.27 -0.17
N CYS A 34 -16.64 2.95 -1.41
CA CYS A 34 -15.42 2.21 -1.72
C CYS A 34 -14.20 3.12 -1.48
N VAL A 35 -13.34 2.71 -0.55
CA VAL A 35 -12.11 3.42 -0.19
C VAL A 35 -10.92 2.50 -0.43
N GLY A 36 -10.07 2.84 -1.39
CA GLY A 36 -8.77 2.21 -1.61
C GLY A 36 -7.65 3.06 -1.03
N LEU A 37 -6.45 2.47 -0.93
CA LEU A 37 -5.25 3.17 -0.49
C LEU A 37 -4.42 3.64 -1.68
N GLY A 38 -3.66 4.70 -1.47
CA GLY A 38 -2.63 5.19 -2.36
C GLY A 38 -1.52 5.85 -1.57
N THR A 39 -0.37 6.03 -2.20
CA THR A 39 0.80 6.71 -1.60
C THR A 39 0.82 8.20 -1.87
N ASP A 40 0.02 8.69 -2.83
CA ASP A 40 0.23 9.99 -3.45
C ASP A 40 1.60 10.06 -4.19
N GLY A 41 2.08 11.23 -4.55
CA GLY A 41 3.35 11.41 -5.24
C GLY A 41 4.57 11.42 -4.33
N ALA A 42 5.75 11.20 -4.89
CA ALA A 42 7.01 11.17 -4.15
C ALA A 42 7.32 12.50 -3.41
N SER A 43 6.85 13.64 -3.90
CA SER A 43 7.03 14.93 -3.25
C SER A 43 6.20 15.09 -1.98
N SER A 44 5.02 14.49 -1.93
CA SER A 44 4.08 14.57 -0.81
C SER A 44 4.24 13.41 0.19
N ASN A 45 4.85 12.30 -0.20
CA ASN A 45 5.05 11.13 0.63
C ASN A 45 6.55 10.77 0.84
N ASN A 46 7.44 11.00 -0.12
CA ASN A 46 8.85 10.57 -0.21
C ASN A 46 9.02 9.06 -0.45
N ASN A 47 8.36 8.24 0.32
CA ASN A 47 8.38 6.80 0.32
C ASN A 47 7.08 6.30 -0.34
N LEU A 48 7.13 5.54 -1.39
CA LEU A 48 5.96 5.02 -2.11
C LEU A 48 5.63 3.60 -1.63
N ASP A 49 5.59 3.40 -0.32
CA ASP A 49 5.40 2.11 0.35
C ASP A 49 3.93 1.85 0.69
N MET A 50 3.26 1.00 -0.10
CA MET A 50 1.87 0.62 0.11
C MET A 50 1.65 -0.18 1.41
N LEU A 51 2.66 -0.90 1.92
CA LEU A 51 2.53 -1.62 3.18
C LEU A 51 2.54 -0.66 4.38
N GLU A 52 3.33 0.41 4.29
CA GLU A 52 3.29 1.49 5.28
C GLU A 52 1.95 2.24 5.25
N GLU A 53 1.35 2.46 4.08
CA GLU A 53 0.00 3.03 4.00
C GLU A 53 -1.05 2.10 4.64
N CYS A 54 -0.96 0.78 4.44
CA CYS A 54 -1.80 -0.20 5.14
C CYS A 54 -1.66 -0.09 6.65
N ARG A 55 -0.44 0.03 7.15
CA ARG A 55 -0.18 0.18 8.58
C ARG A 55 -0.71 1.51 9.10
N ALA A 56 -0.45 2.59 8.38
CA ALA A 56 -0.92 3.92 8.73
C ALA A 56 -2.44 3.96 8.86
N VAL A 57 -3.18 3.48 7.88
CA VAL A 57 -4.65 3.48 7.92
C VAL A 57 -5.20 2.59 9.04
N ALA A 58 -4.57 1.42 9.28
CA ALA A 58 -4.99 0.50 10.32
C ALA A 58 -4.79 1.04 11.76
N MET A 59 -3.84 1.95 11.95
CA MET A 59 -3.57 2.57 13.26
C MET A 59 -4.24 3.92 13.42
N LEU A 60 -4.16 4.79 12.42
CA LEU A 60 -4.63 6.16 12.48
C LEU A 60 -6.12 6.26 12.86
N HIS A 61 -6.95 5.48 12.20
CA HIS A 61 -8.40 5.56 12.43
C HIS A 61 -8.83 4.99 13.79
N LYS A 62 -8.07 4.03 14.34
CA LYS A 62 -8.28 3.57 15.72
C LYS A 62 -8.00 4.69 16.73
N ALA A 63 -6.90 5.39 16.53
CA ALA A 63 -6.51 6.48 17.42
C ALA A 63 -7.49 7.65 17.37
N THR A 64 -8.00 8.00 16.20
CA THR A 64 -8.91 9.14 16.03
C THR A 64 -10.36 8.86 16.45
N SER A 65 -10.80 7.60 16.35
CA SER A 65 -12.15 7.18 16.77
C SER A 65 -12.21 6.65 18.21
N PHE A 66 -11.05 6.43 18.86
CA PHE A 66 -10.95 5.74 20.15
C PHE A 66 -11.60 4.36 20.17
N ASP A 67 -11.63 3.68 18.99
CA ASP A 67 -12.19 2.36 18.81
C ASP A 67 -11.14 1.42 18.18
N PRO A 68 -10.68 0.38 18.91
CA PRO A 68 -9.68 -0.57 18.40
C PRO A 68 -10.19 -1.47 17.28
N LEU A 69 -11.50 -1.53 17.04
CA LEU A 69 -12.12 -2.37 16.02
C LEU A 69 -12.25 -1.67 14.65
N VAL A 70 -12.08 -0.36 14.59
CA VAL A 70 -12.15 0.41 13.34
C VAL A 70 -10.97 0.06 12.44
N VAL A 71 -11.23 -0.17 11.17
CA VAL A 71 -10.24 -0.52 10.13
C VAL A 71 -9.24 -1.60 10.63
N PRO A 72 -9.72 -2.83 10.90
CA PRO A 72 -8.82 -3.92 11.29
C PRO A 72 -7.85 -4.27 10.16
N ALA A 73 -6.78 -5.02 10.46
CA ALA A 73 -5.76 -5.41 9.48
C ALA A 73 -6.33 -5.99 8.18
N ALA A 74 -7.37 -6.82 8.30
CA ALA A 74 -8.06 -7.40 7.13
C ALA A 74 -8.67 -6.31 6.23
N LYS A 75 -9.31 -5.31 6.83
CA LYS A 75 -9.90 -4.20 6.05
C LYS A 75 -8.83 -3.30 5.44
N ALA A 76 -7.77 -2.99 6.17
CA ALA A 76 -6.64 -2.22 5.62
C ALA A 76 -6.00 -2.93 4.42
N TRP A 77 -5.83 -4.25 4.50
CA TRP A 77 -5.33 -5.06 3.39
C TRP A 77 -6.30 -5.08 2.21
N GLU A 78 -7.60 -5.23 2.46
CA GLU A 78 -8.64 -5.15 1.43
C GLU A 78 -8.61 -3.79 0.70
N MET A 79 -8.43 -2.69 1.45
CA MET A 79 -8.31 -1.35 0.89
C MET A 79 -7.08 -1.20 -0.02
N ALA A 80 -5.98 -1.86 0.29
CA ALA A 80 -4.76 -1.86 -0.54
C ALA A 80 -4.86 -2.77 -1.77
N THR A 81 -5.73 -3.75 -1.76
CA THR A 81 -5.83 -4.78 -2.82
C THR A 81 -7.15 -4.69 -3.57
N VAL A 82 -8.18 -5.36 -3.10
CA VAL A 82 -9.50 -5.47 -3.77
C VAL A 82 -10.16 -4.12 -3.96
N ASP A 83 -10.20 -3.29 -2.92
CA ASP A 83 -10.83 -1.97 -3.00
C ASP A 83 -9.96 -1.00 -3.79
N GLY A 84 -8.62 -1.12 -3.70
CA GLY A 84 -7.69 -0.39 -4.55
C GLY A 84 -7.93 -0.66 -6.04
N ALA A 85 -8.05 -1.92 -6.43
CA ALA A 85 -8.39 -2.32 -7.80
C ALA A 85 -9.74 -1.71 -8.25
N LYS A 86 -10.77 -1.79 -7.39
CA LYS A 86 -12.08 -1.17 -7.67
C LYS A 86 -12.00 0.34 -7.83
N VAL A 87 -11.20 1.04 -6.98
CA VAL A 87 -11.02 2.50 -7.08
C VAL A 87 -10.44 2.87 -8.43
N LEU A 88 -9.45 2.12 -8.91
CA LEU A 88 -8.82 2.33 -10.21
C LEU A 88 -9.67 1.83 -11.40
N GLY A 89 -10.74 1.09 -11.15
CA GLY A 89 -11.61 0.54 -12.19
C GLY A 89 -11.07 -0.72 -12.86
N PHE A 90 -10.09 -1.39 -12.26
CA PHE A 90 -9.60 -2.68 -12.72
C PHE A 90 -10.49 -3.83 -12.24
N GLU A 91 -10.80 -4.74 -13.16
CA GLU A 91 -11.44 -6.01 -12.87
C GLU A 91 -10.41 -7.13 -12.87
N GLY A 92 -10.65 -8.19 -12.11
CA GLY A 92 -9.76 -9.34 -12.09
C GLY A 92 -8.45 -9.15 -11.29
N LEU A 93 -8.38 -8.13 -10.43
CA LEU A 93 -7.24 -7.84 -9.58
C LEU A 93 -7.60 -7.86 -8.08
N GLY A 94 -6.56 -7.97 -7.24
CA GLY A 94 -6.62 -7.85 -5.79
C GLY A 94 -6.97 -9.15 -5.06
N LYS A 95 -7.08 -10.29 -5.77
CA LYS A 95 -7.38 -11.60 -5.20
C LYS A 95 -6.54 -12.70 -5.82
N LEU A 96 -6.21 -13.72 -5.03
CA LEU A 96 -5.59 -14.96 -5.48
C LEU A 96 -6.68 -16.01 -5.75
N GLU A 97 -7.30 -15.94 -6.92
CA GLU A 97 -8.36 -16.84 -7.35
C GLU A 97 -8.11 -17.28 -8.81
N ALA A 98 -8.51 -18.49 -9.17
CA ALA A 98 -8.41 -18.96 -10.57
C ALA A 98 -9.21 -18.05 -11.50
N GLY A 99 -8.61 -17.67 -12.61
CA GLY A 99 -9.21 -16.76 -13.60
C GLY A 99 -8.93 -15.28 -13.35
N GLN A 100 -8.30 -14.91 -12.24
CA GLN A 100 -7.85 -13.55 -11.97
C GLN A 100 -6.47 -13.28 -12.60
N LEU A 101 -6.13 -12.01 -12.76
CA LEU A 101 -4.79 -11.61 -13.17
C LEU A 101 -3.76 -11.99 -12.09
N ALA A 102 -2.62 -12.51 -12.51
CA ALA A 102 -1.60 -13.00 -11.60
C ALA A 102 -0.67 -11.86 -11.13
N ASP A 103 -1.17 -11.04 -10.20
CA ASP A 103 -0.40 -10.08 -9.42
C ASP A 103 -0.16 -10.66 -8.02
N ILE A 104 1.06 -11.12 -7.76
CA ILE A 104 1.39 -11.94 -6.60
C ILE A 104 2.68 -11.44 -5.96
N VAL A 105 2.69 -11.30 -4.64
CA VAL A 105 3.89 -11.03 -3.85
C VAL A 105 4.18 -12.20 -2.93
N LEU A 106 5.40 -12.73 -3.00
CA LEU A 106 5.93 -13.71 -2.04
C LEU A 106 6.78 -12.97 -1.01
N TRP A 107 6.52 -13.25 0.27
CA TRP A 107 7.17 -12.57 1.39
C TRP A 107 8.17 -13.50 2.07
N ASP A 108 9.42 -13.05 2.28
CA ASP A 108 10.35 -13.71 3.19
C ASP A 108 9.90 -13.47 4.64
N THR A 109 9.33 -14.50 5.23
CA THR A 109 8.84 -14.47 6.61
C THR A 109 9.85 -14.98 7.63
N HIS A 110 11.13 -15.23 7.24
CA HIS A 110 12.16 -15.70 8.14
C HIS A 110 12.93 -14.54 8.78
N LYS A 111 12.18 -13.64 9.44
CA LYS A 111 12.70 -12.48 10.17
C LYS A 111 12.15 -12.47 11.60
N PRO A 112 12.87 -11.90 12.59
CA PRO A 112 12.44 -11.92 13.99
C PRO A 112 11.02 -11.40 14.25
N TYR A 113 10.62 -10.34 13.57
CA TYR A 113 9.30 -9.71 13.74
C TYR A 113 8.15 -10.49 13.08
N TRP A 114 8.43 -11.58 12.35
CA TRP A 114 7.42 -12.52 11.87
C TRP A 114 7.11 -13.63 12.89
N TYR A 115 7.78 -13.64 14.04
CA TYR A 115 7.59 -14.64 15.11
C TYR A 115 7.09 -13.98 16.40
N PRO A 116 6.23 -14.68 17.19
CA PRO A 116 5.54 -15.94 16.85
C PRO A 116 4.45 -15.76 15.79
N ARG A 117 4.21 -16.80 14.98
CA ARG A 117 3.30 -16.76 13.83
C ARG A 117 1.88 -17.14 14.24
N HIS A 118 1.09 -16.20 14.73
CA HIS A 118 -0.32 -16.44 15.10
C HIS A 118 -1.30 -16.03 14.01
N ASN A 119 -1.19 -14.80 13.52
CA ASN A 119 -2.05 -14.27 12.47
C ASN A 119 -1.18 -13.60 11.39
N LYS A 120 -1.03 -14.29 10.26
CA LYS A 120 -0.15 -13.85 9.17
C LYS A 120 -0.56 -12.49 8.60
N LEU A 121 -1.86 -12.22 8.50
CA LEU A 121 -2.35 -10.96 7.96
C LEU A 121 -2.09 -9.79 8.92
N SER A 122 -2.30 -9.99 10.22
CA SER A 122 -1.93 -8.99 11.22
C SER A 122 -0.42 -8.72 11.22
N GLN A 123 0.40 -9.78 11.08
CA GLN A 123 1.85 -9.61 10.99
C GLN A 123 2.26 -8.86 9.73
N LEU A 124 1.64 -9.16 8.58
CA LEU A 124 1.89 -8.45 7.33
C LEU A 124 1.60 -6.96 7.49
N VAL A 125 0.45 -6.59 8.04
CA VAL A 125 0.05 -5.17 8.18
C VAL A 125 0.83 -4.45 9.27
N TYR A 126 1.04 -5.07 10.44
CA TYR A 126 1.60 -4.35 11.60
C TYR A 126 3.10 -4.54 11.81
N ALA A 127 3.71 -5.60 11.27
CA ALA A 127 5.10 -5.95 11.57
C ALA A 127 6.02 -6.03 10.35
N ALA A 128 5.52 -6.49 9.20
CA ALA A 128 6.35 -6.69 8.01
C ALA A 128 6.91 -5.37 7.44
N ASN A 129 7.99 -5.49 6.69
CA ASN A 129 8.55 -4.38 5.91
C ASN A 129 8.43 -4.70 4.41
N SER A 130 8.32 -3.68 3.56
CA SER A 130 8.23 -3.89 2.11
C SER A 130 9.49 -4.56 1.54
N SER A 131 10.65 -4.38 2.18
CA SER A 131 11.89 -5.10 1.86
C SER A 131 11.83 -6.60 2.14
N ASP A 132 10.79 -7.11 2.80
CA ASP A 132 10.56 -8.55 2.96
C ASP A 132 9.96 -9.20 1.70
N ALA A 133 9.55 -8.40 0.70
CA ALA A 133 9.10 -8.92 -0.59
C ALA A 133 10.28 -9.60 -1.30
N ASP A 134 10.23 -10.93 -1.39
CA ASP A 134 11.25 -11.74 -2.05
C ASP A 134 11.02 -11.82 -3.57
N THR A 135 9.79 -12.09 -3.96
CA THR A 135 9.41 -12.23 -5.36
C THR A 135 8.13 -11.47 -5.64
N VAL A 136 8.11 -10.69 -6.71
CA VAL A 136 6.93 -9.97 -7.21
C VAL A 136 6.62 -10.39 -8.62
N ILE A 137 5.37 -10.77 -8.85
CA ILE A 137 4.82 -11.16 -10.15
C ILE A 137 3.73 -10.15 -10.49
N ILE A 138 3.78 -9.56 -11.68
CA ILE A 138 2.77 -8.65 -12.22
C ILE A 138 2.28 -9.18 -13.55
N ASN A 139 0.99 -9.39 -13.67
CA ASN A 139 0.35 -9.96 -14.86
C ASN A 139 1.07 -11.25 -15.33
N GLY A 140 1.41 -12.12 -14.39
CA GLY A 140 2.08 -13.40 -14.64
C GLY A 140 3.58 -13.33 -14.97
N LYS A 141 4.20 -12.14 -14.96
CA LYS A 141 5.62 -11.94 -15.20
C LYS A 141 6.35 -11.60 -13.92
N LYS A 142 7.45 -12.28 -13.62
CA LYS A 142 8.32 -11.89 -12.50
C LYS A 142 8.97 -10.55 -12.82
N VAL A 143 8.86 -9.60 -11.91
CA VAL A 143 9.49 -8.27 -11.97
C VAL A 143 10.56 -8.10 -10.89
N LEU A 144 10.46 -8.87 -9.80
CA LEU A 144 11.44 -8.96 -8.72
C LEU A 144 11.61 -10.43 -8.33
N GLU A 145 12.83 -10.87 -8.09
CA GLU A 145 13.17 -12.23 -7.61
C GLU A 145 14.36 -12.17 -6.67
N ALA A 146 14.25 -12.84 -5.54
CA ALA A 146 15.27 -12.84 -4.47
C ALA A 146 15.70 -11.40 -4.10
N GLY A 147 14.75 -10.47 -4.03
CA GLY A 147 14.97 -9.06 -3.71
C GLY A 147 15.68 -8.24 -4.80
N LYS A 148 15.86 -8.78 -6.03
CA LYS A 148 16.50 -8.07 -7.14
C LYS A 148 15.48 -7.76 -8.24
N LEU A 149 15.49 -6.53 -8.70
CA LEU A 149 14.69 -6.12 -9.87
C LEU A 149 15.19 -6.81 -11.15
N LEU A 150 14.24 -7.33 -11.95
CA LEU A 150 14.53 -8.00 -13.21
C LEU A 150 14.29 -7.12 -14.44
N THR A 151 13.63 -5.98 -14.24
CA THR A 151 13.13 -5.13 -15.34
C THR A 151 13.94 -3.86 -15.54
N PHE A 152 14.72 -3.46 -14.55
CA PHE A 152 15.49 -2.21 -14.55
C PHE A 152 16.88 -2.43 -13.99
N ASP A 153 17.82 -1.58 -14.43
CA ASP A 153 19.14 -1.42 -13.85
C ASP A 153 19.05 -0.36 -12.74
N GLU A 154 19.03 -0.81 -11.47
CA GLU A 154 18.85 0.07 -10.31
C GLU A 154 20.00 1.07 -10.17
N GLU A 155 21.25 0.65 -10.38
CA GLU A 155 22.41 1.52 -10.26
C GLU A 155 22.37 2.66 -11.28
N LYS A 156 21.97 2.34 -12.51
CA LYS A 156 21.75 3.34 -13.55
C LYS A 156 20.66 4.34 -13.17
N ILE A 157 19.53 3.85 -12.62
CA ILE A 157 18.42 4.72 -12.18
C ILE A 157 18.88 5.63 -11.04
N TYR A 158 19.62 5.12 -10.05
CA TYR A 158 20.14 5.93 -8.95
C TYR A 158 21.07 7.03 -9.44
N ALA A 159 21.98 6.71 -10.34
CA ALA A 159 22.90 7.69 -10.93
C ALA A 159 22.18 8.78 -11.74
N GLU A 160 21.20 8.39 -12.58
CA GLU A 160 20.42 9.32 -13.38
C GLU A 160 19.52 10.22 -12.52
N ALA A 161 18.88 9.66 -11.48
CA ALA A 161 18.04 10.41 -10.56
C ALA A 161 18.85 11.44 -9.76
N GLN A 162 20.04 11.05 -9.27
CA GLN A 162 20.94 11.94 -8.56
C GLN A 162 21.41 13.10 -9.46
N ALA A 163 21.84 12.81 -10.68
CA ALA A 163 22.25 13.83 -11.64
C ALA A 163 21.11 14.81 -12.01
N CYS A 164 19.87 14.30 -12.11
CA CYS A 164 18.71 15.16 -12.30
C CYS A 164 18.44 16.08 -11.11
N ALA A 165 18.54 15.56 -9.88
CA ALA A 165 18.34 16.35 -8.67
C ALA A 165 19.38 17.46 -8.55
N GLU A 166 20.67 17.17 -8.76
CA GLU A 166 21.75 18.14 -8.71
C GLU A 166 21.58 19.27 -9.74
N ARG A 167 21.14 18.93 -10.95
CA ARG A 167 20.85 19.91 -12.01
C ARG A 167 19.69 20.84 -11.65
N LEU A 168 18.71 20.36 -10.86
CA LEU A 168 17.55 21.16 -10.45
C LEU A 168 17.86 22.08 -9.26
N VAL A 169 18.69 21.61 -8.33
CA VAL A 169 19.00 22.35 -7.09
C VAL A 169 20.10 23.38 -7.29
N ASN A 170 21.05 23.14 -8.21
CA ASN A 170 22.20 24.02 -8.46
C ASN A 170 21.95 25.07 -9.57
N LYS A 171 20.69 25.44 -9.80
CA LYS A 171 20.32 26.51 -10.73
C LYS A 171 20.28 27.87 -10.06
#